data_c39a3fdfd459fbcea6e8284bb2d0810a
#
_entry.id   c39a3fdfd459fbcea6e8284bb2d0810a
#
_cell.length_a   1.000
_cell.length_b   1.000
_cell.length_c   1.000
_cell.angle_alpha   90.00
_cell.angle_beta   90.00
_cell.angle_gamma   90.00
#
_symmetry.space_group_name_H-M   'P 1'
#
loop_
_entity.id
_entity.type
_entity.pdbx_description
1 polymer ?
#
loop_
_entity_poly.entity_id
_entity_poly.type
_entity_poly.pdbx_seq_one_letter_code
_entity_poly.pdbx_strand_id
1 'polypeptide(L)'
;IIVEPNSIRRKYLNDKCHVISVEKVDQFFSIVVDAVGFKKTREIASAKVSPGGVITHIGLGEDTGGIDVRRITLQEVSFIGTYTYTAGDFMDTAQAIFDGRLGPLDWIERRPLSEGNTAFREIREGKIASPKVLLSPNC
;
A
#
# COMPACT_ATOMS: atom_id res chain seq x y z
N ILE A 1 -4.97 -6.47 -7.28
CA ILE A 1 -4.65 -7.42 -6.19
C ILE A 1 -3.84 -6.67 -5.13
N ILE A 2 -4.21 -6.79 -3.88
CA ILE A 2 -3.46 -6.27 -2.74
C ILE A 2 -2.73 -7.46 -2.07
N VAL A 3 -1.46 -7.29 -1.77
CA VAL A 3 -0.67 -8.27 -1.02
C VAL A 3 -0.47 -7.74 0.40
N GLU A 4 -1.08 -8.40 1.40
CA GLU A 4 -1.05 -7.99 2.81
C GLU A 4 -0.55 -9.16 3.68
N PRO A 5 0.59 -9.04 4.37
CA PRO A 5 1.13 -10.10 5.22
C PRO A 5 0.30 -10.31 6.52
N ASN A 6 -0.35 -9.27 7.03
CA ASN A 6 -1.12 -9.36 8.27
C ASN A 6 -2.47 -10.08 8.05
N SER A 7 -2.67 -11.21 8.71
CA SER A 7 -3.88 -12.03 8.55
C SER A 7 -5.16 -11.33 9.02
N ILE A 8 -5.07 -10.47 10.04
CA ILE A 8 -6.21 -9.72 10.57
C ILE A 8 -6.69 -8.70 9.52
N ARG A 9 -5.75 -7.96 8.89
CA ARG A 9 -6.05 -7.02 7.82
C ARG A 9 -6.56 -7.73 6.57
N ARG A 10 -5.96 -8.86 6.18
CA ARG A 10 -6.46 -9.64 5.04
C ARG A 10 -7.92 -10.04 5.23
N LYS A 11 -8.26 -10.57 6.41
CA LYS A 11 -9.64 -10.95 6.73
C LYS A 11 -10.59 -9.77 6.62
N TYR A 12 -10.19 -8.62 7.16
CA TYR A 12 -11.00 -7.40 7.12
C TYR A 12 -11.20 -6.87 5.69
N LEU A 13 -10.17 -6.93 4.85
CA LEU A 13 -10.20 -6.40 3.49
C LEU A 13 -10.82 -7.37 2.47
N ASN A 14 -10.96 -8.65 2.81
CA ASN A 14 -11.37 -9.69 1.86
C ASN A 14 -12.76 -9.44 1.26
N ASP A 15 -13.66 -8.81 2.00
CA ASP A 15 -15.02 -8.47 1.54
C ASP A 15 -15.06 -7.17 0.71
N LYS A 16 -13.96 -6.42 0.68
CA LYS A 16 -13.85 -5.09 0.05
C LYS A 16 -13.00 -5.09 -1.21
N CYS A 17 -11.99 -5.93 -1.27
CA CYS A 17 -11.05 -6.00 -2.39
C CYS A 17 -10.38 -7.37 -2.47
N HIS A 18 -9.80 -7.67 -3.64
CA HIS A 18 -9.01 -8.89 -3.81
C HIS A 18 -7.67 -8.77 -3.08
N VAL A 19 -7.59 -9.37 -1.90
CA VAL A 19 -6.41 -9.37 -1.05
C VAL A 19 -5.90 -10.80 -0.84
N ILE A 20 -4.58 -10.98 -0.95
CA ILE A 20 -3.93 -12.28 -0.81
C ILE A 20 -2.71 -12.19 0.12
N SER A 21 -2.23 -13.33 0.58
CA SER A 21 -0.93 -13.42 1.24
C SER A 21 0.21 -13.49 0.21
N VAL A 22 1.43 -13.19 0.65
CA VAL A 22 2.63 -13.15 -0.22
C VAL A 22 2.84 -14.48 -0.94
N GLU A 23 2.61 -15.59 -0.26
CA GLU A 23 2.84 -16.95 -0.78
C GLU A 23 1.89 -17.32 -1.94
N LYS A 24 0.78 -16.60 -2.07
CA LYS A 24 -0.24 -16.82 -3.10
C LYS A 24 -0.06 -15.97 -4.35
N VAL A 25 1.02 -15.19 -4.42
CA VAL A 25 1.32 -14.39 -5.61
C VAL A 25 1.96 -15.29 -6.67
N ASP A 26 1.15 -15.81 -7.59
CA ASP A 26 1.56 -16.80 -8.61
C ASP A 26 1.64 -16.23 -10.04
N GLN A 27 1.27 -14.98 -10.23
CA GLN A 27 1.23 -14.32 -11.55
C GLN A 27 2.17 -13.11 -11.63
N PHE A 28 2.35 -12.60 -12.86
CA PHE A 28 3.06 -11.36 -13.15
C PHE A 28 2.08 -10.21 -13.39
N PHE A 29 2.57 -8.97 -13.18
CA PHE A 29 1.77 -7.76 -13.27
C PHE A 29 2.46 -6.72 -14.14
N SER A 30 1.71 -6.05 -15.00
CA SER A 30 2.24 -4.93 -15.80
C SER A 30 2.58 -3.72 -14.94
N ILE A 31 1.87 -3.54 -13.82
CA ILE A 31 2.11 -2.46 -12.85
C ILE A 31 2.17 -3.07 -11.45
N VAL A 32 3.24 -2.74 -10.73
CA VAL A 32 3.42 -3.11 -9.33
C VAL A 32 3.63 -1.84 -8.51
N VAL A 33 2.87 -1.68 -7.43
CA VAL A 33 3.04 -0.56 -6.49
C VAL A 33 3.63 -1.10 -5.19
N ASP A 34 4.86 -0.68 -4.86
CA ASP A 34 5.46 -0.93 -3.55
C ASP A 34 5.20 0.27 -2.62
N ALA A 35 4.13 0.15 -1.83
CA ALA A 35 3.72 1.17 -0.86
C ALA A 35 4.38 1.00 0.52
N VAL A 36 5.26 0.01 0.70
CA VAL A 36 5.90 -0.32 1.98
C VAL A 36 7.39 0.03 1.98
N GLY A 37 8.12 -0.36 0.94
CA GLY A 37 9.51 0.02 0.74
C GLY A 37 10.50 -0.72 1.63
N PHE A 38 10.23 -1.96 2.02
CA PHE A 38 11.22 -2.84 2.63
C PHE A 38 12.02 -3.60 1.58
N LYS A 39 13.21 -4.06 1.95
CA LYS A 39 14.01 -4.95 1.10
C LYS A 39 13.15 -6.08 0.52
N LYS A 40 12.37 -6.73 1.36
CA LYS A 40 11.52 -7.86 0.96
C LYS A 40 10.43 -7.47 -0.04
N THR A 41 9.81 -6.30 0.11
CA THR A 41 8.78 -5.85 -0.83
C THR A 41 9.37 -5.45 -2.18
N ARG A 42 10.57 -4.86 -2.21
CA ARG A 42 11.31 -4.59 -3.44
C ARG A 42 11.73 -5.87 -4.18
N GLU A 43 12.15 -6.92 -3.44
CA GLU A 43 12.44 -8.25 -4.01
C GLU A 43 11.20 -8.82 -4.70
N ILE A 44 10.05 -8.79 -4.03
CA ILE A 44 8.77 -9.28 -4.57
C ILE A 44 8.35 -8.45 -5.78
N ALA A 45 8.42 -7.13 -5.70
CA ALA A 45 8.10 -6.24 -6.81
C ALA A 45 8.95 -6.56 -8.05
N SER A 46 10.28 -6.67 -7.86
CA SER A 46 11.20 -7.05 -8.94
C SER A 46 10.90 -8.43 -9.53
N ALA A 47 10.52 -9.40 -8.69
CA ALA A 47 10.22 -10.76 -9.13
C ALA A 47 8.88 -10.89 -9.86
N LYS A 48 7.91 -10.02 -9.55
CA LYS A 48 6.51 -10.15 -10.02
C LYS A 48 6.09 -9.13 -11.07
N VAL A 49 6.92 -8.16 -11.40
CA VAL A 49 6.67 -7.30 -12.55
C VAL A 49 6.88 -8.05 -13.87
N SER A 50 6.01 -7.83 -14.84
CA SER A 50 6.11 -8.37 -16.19
C SER A 50 7.27 -7.71 -16.96
N PRO A 51 7.83 -8.37 -17.99
CA PRO A 51 8.73 -7.71 -18.94
C PRO A 51 8.07 -6.44 -19.51
N GLY A 52 8.83 -5.33 -19.60
CA GLY A 52 8.33 -4.03 -20.03
C GLY A 52 7.39 -3.34 -19.04
N GLY A 53 7.17 -3.93 -17.85
CA GLY A 53 6.26 -3.40 -16.86
C GLY A 53 6.85 -2.25 -16.02
N VAL A 54 6.05 -1.77 -15.06
CA VAL A 54 6.39 -0.61 -14.23
C VAL A 54 6.32 -0.98 -12.75
N ILE A 55 7.35 -0.62 -12.00
CA ILE A 55 7.33 -0.61 -10.53
C ILE A 55 7.25 0.84 -10.07
N THR A 56 6.16 1.19 -9.37
CA THR A 56 6.02 2.48 -8.67
C THR A 56 6.38 2.26 -7.21
N HIS A 57 7.47 2.90 -6.75
CA HIS A 57 7.98 2.77 -5.41
C HIS A 57 7.67 4.02 -4.58
N ILE A 58 6.85 3.85 -3.54
CA ILE A 58 6.34 4.94 -2.68
C ILE A 58 6.85 4.77 -1.25
N GLY A 59 6.98 3.53 -0.79
CA GLY A 59 7.31 3.21 0.60
C GLY A 59 8.74 3.54 0.98
N LEU A 60 8.97 3.96 2.22
CA LEU A 60 10.26 4.35 2.78
C LEU A 60 10.67 3.48 3.98
N GLY A 61 10.28 2.21 4.01
CA GLY A 61 10.50 1.33 5.15
C GLY A 61 11.97 1.02 5.44
N GLU A 62 12.80 0.87 4.40
CA GLU A 62 14.26 0.65 4.48
C GLU A 62 14.96 1.40 3.36
N ASP A 63 16.21 1.80 3.61
CA ASP A 63 16.99 2.63 2.71
C ASP A 63 17.71 1.86 1.58
N THR A 64 18.01 0.57 1.77
CA THR A 64 18.85 -0.18 0.83
C THR A 64 18.32 -1.58 0.47
N GLY A 65 18.80 -2.08 -0.68
CA GLY A 65 18.65 -3.48 -1.11
C GLY A 65 17.28 -3.85 -1.70
N GLY A 66 17.16 -5.09 -2.09
CA GLY A 66 15.91 -5.71 -2.55
C GLY A 66 15.58 -5.56 -4.04
N ILE A 67 16.18 -4.62 -4.76
CA ILE A 67 15.97 -4.47 -6.20
C ILE A 67 16.85 -5.48 -6.95
N ASP A 68 16.25 -6.30 -7.81
CA ASP A 68 16.98 -7.13 -8.77
C ASP A 68 17.29 -6.29 -10.02
N VAL A 69 18.40 -5.53 -9.95
CA VAL A 69 18.85 -4.65 -11.04
C VAL A 69 19.11 -5.44 -12.34
N ARG A 70 19.66 -6.66 -12.24
CA ARG A 70 19.90 -7.49 -13.41
C ARG A 70 18.58 -7.84 -14.13
N ARG A 71 17.56 -8.27 -13.39
CA ARG A 71 16.24 -8.58 -13.96
C ARG A 71 15.59 -7.35 -14.56
N ILE A 72 15.62 -6.22 -13.85
CA ILE A 72 15.06 -4.95 -14.34
C ILE A 72 15.66 -4.57 -15.67
N THR A 73 17.00 -4.65 -15.79
CA THR A 73 17.72 -4.33 -17.04
C THR A 73 17.37 -5.31 -18.16
N LEU A 74 17.42 -6.62 -17.90
CA LEU A 74 17.20 -7.65 -18.93
C LEU A 74 15.74 -7.67 -19.43
N GLN A 75 14.80 -7.20 -18.64
CA GLN A 75 13.37 -7.22 -18.97
C GLN A 75 12.78 -5.83 -19.23
N GLU A 76 13.64 -4.80 -19.37
CA GLU A 76 13.24 -3.42 -19.70
C GLU A 76 12.16 -2.86 -18.77
N VAL A 77 12.27 -3.18 -17.47
CA VAL A 77 11.32 -2.74 -16.45
C VAL A 77 11.61 -1.29 -16.05
N SER A 78 10.59 -0.46 -16.00
CA SER A 78 10.68 0.89 -15.46
C SER A 78 10.52 0.88 -13.94
N PHE A 79 11.50 1.45 -13.20
CA PHE A 79 11.40 1.65 -11.76
C PHE A 79 11.27 3.14 -11.47
N ILE A 80 10.13 3.56 -10.88
CA ILE A 80 9.78 4.96 -10.67
C ILE A 80 9.62 5.21 -9.17
N GLY A 81 10.50 6.07 -8.62
CA GLY A 81 10.32 6.60 -7.27
C GLY A 81 9.24 7.68 -7.25
N THR A 82 8.32 7.58 -6.30
CA THR A 82 7.24 8.54 -6.10
C THR A 82 7.21 8.92 -4.62
N TYR A 83 7.44 10.20 -4.30
CA TYR A 83 7.55 10.61 -2.91
C TYR A 83 6.28 11.28 -2.37
N THR A 84 5.80 12.30 -3.04
CA THR A 84 4.69 13.13 -2.55
C THR A 84 3.78 13.55 -3.69
N TYR A 85 2.91 14.47 -3.44
CA TYR A 85 1.93 14.99 -4.38
C TYR A 85 2.01 16.52 -4.47
N THR A 86 1.57 17.06 -5.60
CA THR A 86 1.40 18.50 -5.81
C THR A 86 0.07 18.98 -5.23
N ALA A 87 -0.09 20.31 -5.12
CA ALA A 87 -1.40 20.89 -4.76
C ALA A 87 -2.51 20.48 -5.76
N GLY A 88 -2.18 20.36 -7.03
CA GLY A 88 -3.10 19.85 -8.07
C GLY A 88 -3.53 18.42 -7.79
N ASP A 89 -2.58 17.51 -7.57
CA ASP A 89 -2.88 16.10 -7.24
C ASP A 89 -3.78 15.97 -6.01
N PHE A 90 -3.55 16.83 -5.00
CA PHE A 90 -4.40 16.86 -3.80
C PHE A 90 -5.84 17.25 -4.14
N MET A 91 -6.02 18.33 -4.91
CA MET A 91 -7.36 18.79 -5.31
C MET A 91 -8.09 17.77 -6.18
N ASP A 92 -7.40 17.17 -7.15
CA ASP A 92 -7.96 16.13 -8.03
C ASP A 92 -8.35 14.87 -7.23
N THR A 93 -7.52 14.48 -6.26
CA THR A 93 -7.83 13.35 -5.37
C THR A 93 -9.03 13.66 -4.47
N ALA A 94 -9.09 14.85 -3.88
CA ALA A 94 -10.23 15.27 -3.06
C ALA A 94 -11.52 15.28 -3.90
N GLN A 95 -11.48 15.82 -5.11
CA GLN A 95 -12.62 15.79 -6.03
C GLN A 95 -13.02 14.35 -6.37
N ALA A 96 -12.05 13.47 -6.64
CA ALA A 96 -12.32 12.05 -6.91
C ALA A 96 -13.01 11.33 -5.74
N ILE A 97 -12.67 11.71 -4.49
CA ILE A 97 -13.34 11.21 -3.29
C ILE A 97 -14.79 11.69 -3.24
N PHE A 98 -15.02 13.00 -3.43
CA PHE A 98 -16.38 13.57 -3.39
C PHE A 98 -17.28 13.04 -4.50
N ASP A 99 -16.72 12.77 -5.67
CA ASP A 99 -17.43 12.19 -6.83
C ASP A 99 -17.65 10.66 -6.68
N GLY A 100 -17.12 10.04 -5.63
CA GLY A 100 -17.20 8.60 -5.42
C GLY A 100 -16.34 7.77 -6.39
N ARG A 101 -15.45 8.39 -7.19
CA ARG A 101 -14.61 7.70 -8.19
C ARG A 101 -13.59 6.74 -7.57
N LEU A 102 -13.22 6.93 -6.29
CA LEU A 102 -12.32 6.05 -5.55
C LEU A 102 -13.04 4.93 -4.78
N GLY A 103 -14.35 4.80 -5.00
CA GLY A 103 -15.17 3.82 -4.31
C GLY A 103 -15.48 4.20 -2.86
N PRO A 104 -16.12 3.28 -2.11
CA PRO A 104 -16.48 3.54 -0.72
C PRO A 104 -15.24 3.59 0.16
N LEU A 105 -15.20 4.56 1.09
CA LEU A 105 -14.14 4.70 2.10
C LEU A 105 -14.59 4.16 3.46
N ASP A 106 -15.41 3.12 3.48
CA ASP A 106 -15.99 2.47 4.65
C ASP A 106 -15.00 1.57 5.43
N TRP A 107 -13.76 1.48 4.93
CA TRP A 107 -12.66 0.76 5.56
C TRP A 107 -11.88 1.58 6.62
N ILE A 108 -12.29 2.83 6.89
CA ILE A 108 -11.67 3.72 7.86
C ILE A 108 -12.28 3.47 9.25
N GLU A 109 -11.43 3.23 10.25
CA GLU A 109 -11.82 3.21 11.65
C GLU A 109 -11.77 4.62 12.24
N ARG A 110 -12.79 5.01 13.03
CA ARG A 110 -12.83 6.31 13.72
C ARG A 110 -12.73 6.12 15.23
N ARG A 111 -11.89 6.92 15.86
CA ARG A 111 -11.73 6.95 17.33
C ARG A 111 -11.70 8.38 17.85
N PRO A 112 -12.08 8.61 19.11
CA PRO A 112 -11.90 9.92 19.75
C PRO A 112 -10.40 10.23 19.88
N LEU A 113 -10.05 11.53 19.87
CA LEU A 113 -8.64 11.97 19.97
C LEU A 113 -7.99 11.47 21.27
N SER A 114 -8.73 11.32 22.35
CA SER A 114 -8.26 10.76 23.63
C SER A 114 -7.69 9.34 23.53
N GLU A 115 -8.09 8.57 22.53
CA GLU A 115 -7.58 7.22 22.26
C GLU A 115 -6.33 7.18 21.37
N GLY A 116 -5.81 8.35 20.97
CA GLY A 116 -4.69 8.43 20.04
C GLY A 116 -3.48 7.60 20.46
N ASN A 117 -3.06 7.67 21.71
CA ASN A 117 -1.94 6.89 22.23
C ASN A 117 -2.18 5.36 22.12
N THR A 118 -3.39 4.92 22.42
CA THR A 118 -3.78 3.50 22.28
C THR A 118 -3.79 3.08 20.81
N ALA A 119 -4.35 3.92 19.94
CA ALA A 119 -4.38 3.65 18.50
C ALA A 119 -2.96 3.49 17.93
N PHE A 120 -2.02 4.37 18.24
CA PHE A 120 -0.63 4.25 17.80
C PHE A 120 0.04 2.96 18.28
N ARG A 121 -0.17 2.58 19.54
CA ARG A 121 0.36 1.32 20.08
C ARG A 121 -0.21 0.12 19.33
N GLU A 122 -1.51 0.05 19.14
CA GLU A 122 -2.17 -1.06 18.46
C GLU A 122 -1.80 -1.16 16.98
N ILE A 123 -1.59 -0.02 16.29
CA ILE A 123 -1.05 0.00 14.91
C ILE A 123 0.33 -0.65 14.88
N ARG A 124 1.23 -0.25 15.79
CA ARG A 124 2.60 -0.80 15.86
C ARG A 124 2.60 -2.30 16.18
N GLU A 125 1.66 -2.77 16.99
CA GLU A 125 1.50 -4.17 17.36
C GLU A 125 0.74 -4.99 16.29
N GLY A 126 0.29 -4.36 15.19
CA GLY A 126 -0.46 -5.01 14.12
C GLY A 126 -1.83 -5.52 14.52
N LYS A 127 -2.41 -4.98 15.59
CA LYS A 127 -3.71 -5.42 16.14
C LYS A 127 -4.92 -4.79 15.46
N ILE A 128 -4.73 -3.68 14.73
CA ILE A 128 -5.81 -2.98 14.04
C ILE A 128 -6.05 -3.64 12.69
N ALA A 129 -7.30 -4.03 12.46
CA ALA A 129 -7.74 -4.61 11.21
C ALA A 129 -7.87 -3.55 10.08
N SER A 130 -8.37 -2.37 10.43
CA SER A 130 -8.53 -1.26 9.49
C SER A 130 -7.18 -0.75 8.98
N PRO A 131 -7.03 -0.47 7.67
CA PRO A 131 -5.81 0.11 7.12
C PRO A 131 -5.53 1.55 7.58
N LYS A 132 -6.55 2.25 8.07
CA LYS A 132 -6.47 3.66 8.49
C LYS A 132 -7.32 3.90 9.73
N VAL A 133 -6.74 4.62 10.69
CA VAL A 133 -7.47 5.16 11.86
C VAL A 133 -7.53 6.68 11.75
N LEU A 134 -8.73 7.24 11.84
CA LEU A 134 -8.95 8.68 11.98
C LEU A 134 -9.23 9.01 13.45
N LEU A 135 -8.52 9.99 13.97
CA LEU A 135 -8.76 10.54 15.29
C LEU A 135 -9.66 11.78 15.17
N SER A 136 -10.80 11.76 15.85
CA SER A 136 -11.78 12.85 15.82
C SER A 136 -11.67 13.67 17.10
N PRO A 137 -11.42 14.99 17.01
CA PRO A 137 -11.28 15.84 18.21
C PRO A 137 -12.55 15.99 19.06
N ASN A 138 -13.72 15.84 18.44
CA ASN A 138 -15.02 16.17 19.01
C ASN A 138 -15.99 14.97 19.03
N CYS A 139 -15.50 13.81 19.41
CA CYS A 139 -16.35 12.62 19.62
C CYS A 139 -16.49 12.32 21.10
#